data_f2ebe6c55f69e4c913d559c6199db939
#
_entry.id   f2ebe6c55f69e4c913d559c6199db939
#
_cell.length_a   1.000
_cell.length_b   1.000
_cell.length_c   1.000
_cell.angle_alpha   90.00
_cell.angle_beta   90.00
_cell.angle_gamma   90.00
#
_symmetry.space_group_name_H-M   'P 1'
#
loop_
_entity.id
_entity.type
_entity.pdbx_description
1 polymer ?
#
loop_
_entity_poly.entity_id
_entity_poly.type
_entity_poly.pdbx_seq_one_letter_code
_entity_poly.pdbx_strand_id
1 'polypeptide(L)'
;MILFSLWLYSTDSFLVIGPSEPIVAMLGTDTVLPCRVSPAMSMESMELRSFHSQFSEAVYVYKDGMEQVGEQLVDFKGRAELVKDYITEGRVAVRIYSLWISDNGMYKCFF
;
A
#
# COMPACT_ATOMS: atom_id res chain seq x y z
N MET A 1 -7.86 -17.07 6.90
CA MET A 1 -8.12 -16.26 5.69
C MET A 1 -8.20 -14.80 6.09
N ILE A 2 -7.55 -13.94 5.32
CA ILE A 2 -7.52 -12.50 5.57
C ILE A 2 -8.19 -11.76 4.43
N LEU A 3 -8.98 -10.72 4.76
CA LEU A 3 -9.70 -9.90 3.81
C LEU A 3 -9.14 -8.48 3.81
N PHE A 4 -8.70 -8.00 2.63
CA PHE A 4 -8.20 -6.63 2.45
C PHE A 4 -9.16 -5.84 1.58
N SER A 5 -9.38 -4.57 1.94
CA SER A 5 -10.10 -3.62 1.10
C SER A 5 -9.25 -2.36 0.92
N LEU A 6 -9.24 -1.82 -0.29
CA LEU A 6 -8.58 -0.56 -0.60
C LEU A 6 -9.60 0.47 -1.03
N TRP A 7 -9.35 1.72 -0.65
CA TRP A 7 -10.25 2.82 -0.91
C TRP A 7 -9.84 3.60 -2.15
N LEU A 8 -10.84 4.09 -2.87
CA LEU A 8 -10.64 5.08 -3.91
C LEU A 8 -10.35 6.42 -3.26
N TYR A 9 -9.31 7.09 -3.73
CA TYR A 9 -8.92 8.40 -3.25
C TYR A 9 -8.78 9.36 -4.42
N SER A 10 -9.22 10.62 -4.24
CA SER A 10 -9.22 11.61 -5.30
C SER A 10 -8.53 12.89 -4.87
N THR A 11 -7.71 13.46 -5.76
CA THR A 11 -7.10 14.78 -5.61
C THR A 11 -7.48 15.64 -6.80
N ASP A 12 -7.05 16.90 -6.82
CA ASP A 12 -7.28 17.80 -7.95
C ASP A 12 -6.59 17.32 -9.23
N SER A 13 -5.52 16.52 -9.10
CA SER A 13 -4.67 16.13 -10.22
C SER A 13 -4.91 14.71 -10.70
N PHE A 14 -5.33 13.81 -9.83
CA PHE A 14 -5.47 12.39 -10.16
C PHE A 14 -6.36 11.66 -9.16
N LEU A 15 -6.79 10.46 -9.57
CA LEU A 15 -7.44 9.51 -8.69
C LEU A 15 -6.41 8.47 -8.25
N VAL A 16 -6.49 8.04 -7.01
CA VAL A 16 -5.75 6.89 -6.48
C VAL A 16 -6.73 5.73 -6.39
N ILE A 17 -6.41 4.62 -7.04
CA ILE A 17 -7.35 3.51 -7.22
C ILE A 17 -6.72 2.22 -6.70
N GLY A 18 -7.42 1.56 -5.80
CA GLY A 18 -7.13 0.20 -5.35
C GLY A 18 -7.96 -0.83 -6.10
N PRO A 19 -7.88 -2.11 -5.70
CA PRO A 19 -8.70 -3.17 -6.29
C PRO A 19 -10.19 -2.90 -6.12
N SER A 20 -10.97 -3.28 -7.13
CA SER A 20 -12.42 -3.13 -7.10
C SER A 20 -13.10 -4.09 -6.13
N GLU A 21 -12.42 -5.18 -5.77
CA GLU A 21 -12.92 -6.20 -4.86
C GLU A 21 -11.94 -6.43 -3.71
N PRO A 22 -12.41 -6.87 -2.55
CA PRO A 22 -11.53 -7.22 -1.44
C PRO A 22 -10.53 -8.31 -1.83
N ILE A 23 -9.32 -8.20 -1.30
CA ILE A 23 -8.29 -9.22 -1.50
C ILE A 23 -8.41 -10.23 -0.37
N VAL A 24 -8.50 -11.51 -0.73
CA VAL A 24 -8.60 -12.62 0.22
C VAL A 24 -7.31 -13.41 0.17
N ALA A 25 -6.70 -13.63 1.34
CA ALA A 25 -5.44 -14.36 1.43
C ALA A 25 -5.43 -15.26 2.67
N MET A 26 -4.59 -16.28 2.64
CA MET A 26 -4.45 -17.26 3.73
C MET A 26 -3.48 -16.74 4.78
N LEU A 27 -3.73 -17.06 6.05
CA LEU A 27 -2.77 -16.79 7.13
C LEU A 27 -1.43 -17.45 6.83
N GLY A 28 -0.34 -16.78 7.15
CA GLY A 28 1.01 -17.26 6.97
C GLY A 28 1.55 -17.14 5.55
N THR A 29 0.72 -16.80 4.57
CA THR A 29 1.18 -16.54 3.20
C THR A 29 1.46 -15.06 3.00
N ASP A 30 2.04 -14.71 1.85
CA ASP A 30 2.28 -13.32 1.49
C ASP A 30 1.11 -12.80 0.67
N THR A 31 0.91 -11.48 0.69
CA THR A 31 -0.08 -10.83 -0.18
C THR A 31 0.48 -9.56 -0.78
N VAL A 32 -0.17 -9.09 -1.83
CA VAL A 32 0.22 -7.86 -2.54
C VAL A 32 -1.01 -6.95 -2.60
N LEU A 33 -0.84 -5.71 -2.16
CA LEU A 33 -1.88 -4.69 -2.16
C LEU A 33 -1.58 -3.69 -3.28
N PRO A 34 -2.21 -3.82 -4.46
CA PRO A 34 -1.93 -2.93 -5.58
C PRO A 34 -2.59 -1.57 -5.42
N CYS A 35 -1.96 -0.55 -5.99
CA CYS A 35 -2.45 0.81 -5.99
C CYS A 35 -1.97 1.51 -7.26
N ARG A 36 -2.87 2.20 -7.93
CA ARG A 36 -2.52 2.92 -9.16
C ARG A 36 -3.11 4.32 -9.17
N VAL A 37 -2.58 5.17 -10.02
CA VAL A 37 -3.13 6.51 -10.26
C VAL A 37 -3.75 6.60 -11.65
N SER A 38 -4.79 7.41 -11.76
CA SER A 38 -5.44 7.70 -13.03
C SER A 38 -5.64 9.22 -13.15
N PRO A 39 -5.16 9.85 -14.21
CA PRO A 39 -4.44 9.27 -15.36
C PRO A 39 -3.07 8.73 -14.97
N ALA A 40 -2.58 7.77 -15.74
CA ALA A 40 -1.27 7.17 -15.50
C ALA A 40 -0.16 8.22 -15.60
N MET A 41 0.68 8.25 -14.58
CA MET A 41 1.83 9.17 -14.53
C MET A 41 2.89 8.57 -13.61
N SER A 42 4.13 9.02 -13.75
CA SER A 42 5.20 8.54 -12.88
C SER A 42 4.96 8.97 -11.43
N MET A 43 5.18 8.05 -10.51
CA MET A 43 5.07 8.30 -9.08
C MET A 43 6.44 8.25 -8.37
N GLU A 44 7.55 8.22 -9.14
CA GLU A 44 8.89 8.11 -8.55
C GLU A 44 9.20 9.23 -7.56
N SER A 45 8.73 10.45 -7.82
CA SER A 45 9.00 11.62 -6.98
C SER A 45 7.89 11.88 -5.97
N MET A 46 6.85 11.05 -5.93
CA MET A 46 5.73 11.23 -5.01
C MET A 46 6.01 10.55 -3.68
N GLU A 47 5.45 11.12 -2.62
CA GLU A 47 5.37 10.43 -1.35
C GLU A 47 4.23 9.41 -1.42
N LEU A 48 4.52 8.16 -1.06
CA LEU A 48 3.52 7.11 -0.93
C LEU A 48 3.40 6.73 0.54
N ARG A 49 2.18 6.65 1.01
CA ARG A 49 1.89 6.09 2.33
C ARG A 49 0.78 5.07 2.19
N SER A 50 1.07 3.84 2.58
CA SER A 50 0.09 2.78 2.74
C SER A 50 -0.15 2.58 4.23
N PHE A 51 -1.39 2.56 4.64
CA PHE A 51 -1.70 2.44 6.06
C PHE A 51 -2.92 1.57 6.30
N HIS A 52 -2.96 0.99 7.50
CA HIS A 52 -4.01 0.09 7.98
C HIS A 52 -4.90 0.87 8.93
N SER A 53 -6.16 1.04 8.56
CA SER A 53 -7.21 1.70 9.34
C SER A 53 -7.00 3.19 9.56
N GLN A 54 -5.89 3.61 10.18
CA GLN A 54 -5.60 5.01 10.51
C GLN A 54 -4.27 5.46 9.92
N PHE A 55 -4.17 6.74 9.60
CA PHE A 55 -2.99 7.33 8.99
C PHE A 55 -1.71 7.06 9.79
N SER A 56 -1.82 7.01 11.12
CA SER A 56 -0.69 6.72 12.02
C SER A 56 -0.28 5.25 12.03
N GLU A 57 -1.07 4.36 11.44
CA GLU A 57 -0.78 2.93 11.37
C GLU A 57 -0.18 2.57 10.02
N ALA A 58 0.94 3.20 9.69
CA ALA A 58 1.56 3.03 8.38
C ALA A 58 2.12 1.63 8.19
N VAL A 59 1.70 0.98 7.11
CA VAL A 59 2.24 -0.30 6.66
C VAL A 59 3.57 -0.07 5.96
N TYR A 60 3.63 0.93 5.09
CA TYR A 60 4.80 1.28 4.33
C TYR A 60 4.77 2.77 3.98
N VAL A 61 5.92 3.42 4.09
CA VAL A 61 6.07 4.82 3.70
C VAL A 61 7.27 4.95 2.76
N TYR A 62 7.07 5.58 1.63
CA TYR A 62 8.08 5.83 0.61
C TYR A 62 8.11 7.33 0.32
N LYS A 63 9.28 7.93 0.41
CA LYS A 63 9.44 9.36 0.20
C LYS A 63 10.86 9.65 -0.28
N ASP A 64 11.00 10.56 -1.23
CA ASP A 64 12.29 10.93 -1.77
C ASP A 64 13.10 9.73 -2.28
N GLY A 65 12.42 8.76 -2.88
CA GLY A 65 13.04 7.56 -3.42
C GLY A 65 13.45 6.52 -2.39
N MET A 66 13.09 6.70 -1.11
CA MET A 66 13.55 5.85 -0.02
C MET A 66 12.43 5.43 0.92
N GLU A 67 12.57 4.22 1.46
CA GLU A 67 11.70 3.73 2.53
C GLU A 67 11.91 4.54 3.81
N GLN A 68 10.83 4.92 4.46
CA GLN A 68 10.83 5.67 5.72
C GLN A 68 10.50 4.73 6.88
N VAL A 69 11.45 3.93 7.30
CA VAL A 69 11.25 2.89 8.34
C VAL A 69 10.79 3.49 9.66
N GLY A 70 11.27 4.68 10.00
CA GLY A 70 10.89 5.35 11.25
C GLY A 70 9.43 5.77 11.33
N GLU A 71 8.73 5.85 10.20
CA GLU A 71 7.31 6.20 10.16
C GLU A 71 6.40 4.97 10.11
N GLN A 72 6.98 3.79 10.00
CA GLN A 72 6.25 2.54 9.85
C GLN A 72 5.80 2.00 11.20
N LEU A 73 4.58 1.48 11.27
CA LEU A 73 4.11 0.76 12.45
C LEU A 73 5.01 -0.44 12.71
N VAL A 74 5.37 -0.66 13.97
CA VAL A 74 6.34 -1.69 14.35
C VAL A 74 5.94 -3.08 13.86
N ASP A 75 4.64 -3.39 13.81
CA ASP A 75 4.12 -4.68 13.35
C ASP A 75 4.43 -4.96 11.88
N PHE A 76 4.71 -3.93 11.09
CA PHE A 76 5.00 -4.07 9.67
C PHE A 76 6.48 -3.89 9.32
N LYS A 77 7.32 -3.51 10.28
CA LYS A 77 8.76 -3.39 10.04
C LYS A 77 9.34 -4.74 9.67
N GLY A 78 10.03 -4.79 8.53
CA GLY A 78 10.61 -6.03 8.01
C GLY A 78 9.60 -6.97 7.36
N ARG A 79 8.31 -6.64 7.36
CA ARG A 79 7.25 -7.46 6.75
C ARG A 79 6.55 -6.82 5.57
N ALA A 80 6.95 -5.61 5.21
CA ALA A 80 6.34 -4.90 4.08
C ALA A 80 7.42 -4.42 3.12
N GLU A 81 7.12 -4.46 1.83
CA GLU A 81 8.03 -4.09 0.76
C GLU A 81 7.26 -3.42 -0.35
N LEU A 82 7.85 -2.39 -0.97
CA LEU A 82 7.25 -1.74 -2.12
C LEU A 82 7.67 -2.45 -3.41
N VAL A 83 6.70 -2.91 -4.18
CA VAL A 83 6.90 -3.41 -5.54
C VAL A 83 6.75 -2.22 -6.47
N LYS A 84 7.88 -1.75 -7.01
CA LYS A 84 7.92 -0.50 -7.78
C LYS A 84 8.32 -0.69 -9.25
N ASP A 85 8.18 -1.90 -9.77
CA ASP A 85 8.57 -2.22 -11.15
C ASP A 85 7.84 -1.35 -12.19
N TYR A 86 6.64 -0.88 -11.86
CA TYR A 86 5.80 -0.06 -12.75
C TYR A 86 5.50 1.33 -12.19
N ILE A 87 6.34 1.82 -11.28
CA ILE A 87 6.12 3.12 -10.61
C ILE A 87 6.13 4.29 -11.61
N THR A 88 6.92 4.19 -12.68
CA THR A 88 6.95 5.22 -13.72
C THR A 88 5.68 5.23 -14.57
N GLU A 89 4.92 4.15 -14.54
CA GLU A 89 3.66 3.99 -15.26
C GLU A 89 2.44 4.24 -14.38
N GLY A 90 2.64 4.69 -13.14
CA GLY A 90 1.55 5.00 -12.23
C GLY A 90 1.00 3.81 -11.46
N ARG A 91 1.75 2.72 -11.34
CA ARG A 91 1.33 1.51 -10.60
C ARG A 91 2.38 1.10 -9.60
N VAL A 92 1.95 0.82 -8.39
CA VAL A 92 2.78 0.26 -7.31
C VAL A 92 1.97 -0.82 -6.58
N ALA A 93 2.67 -1.57 -5.74
CA ALA A 93 2.01 -2.49 -4.82
C ALA A 93 2.83 -2.57 -3.55
N VAL A 94 2.18 -2.83 -2.44
CA VAL A 94 2.84 -3.13 -1.18
C VAL A 94 2.69 -4.62 -0.92
N ARG A 95 3.80 -5.32 -0.77
CA ARG A 95 3.82 -6.74 -0.40
C ARG A 95 3.92 -6.84 1.11
N ILE A 96 3.05 -7.65 1.69
CA ILE A 96 3.10 -7.97 3.12
C ILE A 96 3.44 -9.44 3.23
N TYR A 97 4.48 -9.75 4.02
CA TYR A 97 4.97 -11.10 4.21
C TYR A 97 4.34 -11.76 5.43
N SER A 98 4.10 -13.06 5.32
CA SER A 98 3.66 -13.92 6.44
C SER A 98 2.49 -13.33 7.21
N LEU A 99 1.33 -13.31 6.59
CA LEU A 99 0.14 -12.64 7.12
C LEU A 99 -0.24 -13.11 8.53
N TRP A 100 -0.45 -12.14 9.42
CA TRP A 100 -1.00 -12.34 10.76
C TRP A 100 -2.50 -12.09 10.74
N ILE A 101 -3.23 -12.67 11.70
CA ILE A 101 -4.67 -12.43 11.82
C ILE A 101 -4.97 -10.94 12.07
N SER A 102 -4.10 -10.25 12.78
CA SER A 102 -4.23 -8.80 13.03
C SER A 102 -4.05 -7.94 11.79
N ASP A 103 -3.52 -8.52 10.69
CA ASP A 103 -3.40 -7.79 9.42
C ASP A 103 -4.74 -7.65 8.71
N ASN A 104 -5.77 -8.37 9.13
CA ASN A 104 -7.10 -8.27 8.54
C ASN A 104 -7.65 -6.86 8.72
N GLY A 105 -8.35 -6.35 7.72
CA GLY A 105 -9.03 -5.07 7.83
C GLY A 105 -8.98 -4.21 6.60
N MET A 106 -9.15 -2.92 6.82
CA MET A 106 -9.22 -1.90 5.78
C MET A 106 -7.84 -1.28 5.57
N TYR A 107 -7.39 -1.22 4.33
CA TYR A 107 -6.13 -0.60 3.96
C TYR A 107 -6.39 0.58 3.03
N LYS A 108 -5.55 1.59 3.11
CA LYS A 108 -5.65 2.81 2.30
C LYS A 108 -4.30 3.12 1.68
N CYS A 109 -4.35 3.69 0.49
CA CYS A 109 -3.18 4.12 -0.24
C CYS A 109 -3.29 5.62 -0.48
N PHE A 110 -2.24 6.36 -0.12
CA PHE A 110 -2.21 7.81 -0.22
C PHE A 110 -0.95 8.25 -0.97
N PHE A 111 -1.12 9.22 -1.85
CA PHE A 111 -0.01 9.84 -2.58
C PHE A 111 0.04 11.33 -2.38
#